data_2137a161be9e4fe8c8bb67dbad22c7b9
#
_entry.id   2137a161be9e4fe8c8bb67dbad22c7b9
#
_cell.length_a   1.000
_cell.length_b   1.000
_cell.length_c   1.000
_cell.angle_alpha   90.00
_cell.angle_beta   90.00
_cell.angle_gamma   90.00
#
_symmetry.space_group_name_H-M   'P 1'
#
loop_
_entity.id
_entity.type
_entity.pdbx_description
1 polymer ?
#
loop_
_entity_poly.entity_id
_entity_poly.type
_entity_poly.pdbx_seq_one_letter_code
_entity_poly.pdbx_strand_id
1 'polypeptide(L)'
;MNTDELLRQYDNGERDFILANLSDACLTERCLAAINLSQSHLANANLSGSNLQRANLSAAVLTRAMLWRSNLASASLMSTNLNEANLIRATLTGINGNGASLRKADLRLADLRGANLSQVNLVGADLRYADLTGVNLTGANLSRANFTGANLAGADLRGVMLTHTIFENTDLSDISLVEVDLSQVDLRSAILS
;
A
#
# COMPACT_ATOMS: atom_id res chain seq x y z
N MET A 1 8.56 17.63 16.50
CA MET A 1 9.54 16.65 17.02
C MET A 1 10.55 16.39 15.92
N ASN A 2 11.85 16.33 16.21
CA ASN A 2 12.85 15.96 15.22
C ASN A 2 13.12 14.44 15.25
N THR A 3 13.85 13.93 14.25
CA THR A 3 14.13 12.50 14.09
C THR A 3 14.91 11.92 15.27
N ASP A 4 15.91 12.64 15.79
CA ASP A 4 16.73 12.15 16.90
C ASP A 4 15.93 12.03 18.20
N GLU A 5 15.04 12.97 18.42
CA GLU A 5 14.10 12.96 19.56
C GLU A 5 13.16 11.75 19.49
N LEU A 6 12.56 11.48 18.32
CA LEU A 6 11.70 10.32 18.11
C LEU A 6 12.47 9.03 18.39
N LEU A 7 13.65 8.87 17.78
CA LEU A 7 14.45 7.65 17.92
C LEU A 7 14.86 7.42 19.38
N ARG A 8 15.29 8.46 20.08
CA ARG A 8 15.65 8.36 21.49
C ARG A 8 14.46 7.93 22.36
N GLN A 9 13.27 8.49 22.15
CA GLN A 9 12.07 8.12 22.90
C GLN A 9 11.62 6.70 22.54
N TYR A 10 11.68 6.31 21.27
CA TYR A 10 11.36 4.97 20.82
C TYR A 10 12.30 3.92 21.45
N ASP A 11 13.61 4.21 21.52
CA ASP A 11 14.61 3.33 22.14
C ASP A 11 14.39 3.20 23.66
N ASN A 12 13.81 4.22 24.31
CA ASN A 12 13.39 4.20 25.70
C ASN A 12 12.04 3.50 25.95
N GLY A 13 11.44 2.91 24.89
CA GLY A 13 10.22 2.12 25.00
C GLY A 13 8.94 2.86 24.65
N GLU A 14 9.00 4.18 24.35
CA GLU A 14 7.83 4.93 23.87
C GLU A 14 7.39 4.40 22.51
N ARG A 15 6.09 4.31 22.29
CA ARG A 15 5.52 3.87 21.02
C ARG A 15 4.49 4.85 20.47
N ASP A 16 3.95 5.75 21.27
CA ASP A 16 2.89 6.67 20.90
C ASP A 16 3.44 8.02 20.42
N PHE A 17 3.45 8.18 19.09
CA PHE A 17 3.91 9.39 18.40
C PHE A 17 2.80 9.97 17.52
N ILE A 18 1.57 9.97 18.08
CA ILE A 18 0.37 10.45 17.39
C ILE A 18 0.54 11.94 17.04
N LEU A 19 0.05 12.34 15.83
CA LEU A 19 0.12 13.74 15.36
C LEU A 19 1.55 14.28 15.21
N ALA A 20 2.58 13.44 15.23
CA ALA A 20 3.95 13.87 15.04
C ALA A 20 4.16 14.52 13.67
N ASN A 21 4.91 15.63 13.64
CA ASN A 21 5.39 16.18 12.37
C ASN A 21 6.79 15.66 12.08
N LEU A 22 6.86 14.79 11.08
CA LEU A 22 8.05 14.09 10.58
C LEU A 22 8.20 14.29 9.07
N SER A 23 7.63 15.37 8.53
CA SER A 23 7.81 15.73 7.13
C SER A 23 9.29 15.87 6.82
N ASP A 24 9.72 15.34 5.67
CA ASP A 24 11.12 15.32 5.21
C ASP A 24 12.10 14.57 6.15
N ALA A 25 11.60 13.84 7.17
CA ALA A 25 12.44 13.13 8.13
C ALA A 25 13.23 12.00 7.46
N CYS A 26 14.48 11.79 7.91
CA CYS A 26 15.30 10.65 7.50
C CYS A 26 15.22 9.54 8.54
N LEU A 27 14.46 8.48 8.23
CA LEU A 27 14.23 7.31 9.06
C LEU A 27 14.66 6.02 8.35
N THR A 28 15.64 6.13 7.45
CA THR A 28 16.16 5.03 6.64
C THR A 28 16.71 3.92 7.52
N GLU A 29 16.32 2.65 7.22
CA GLU A 29 16.82 1.45 7.89
C GLU A 29 16.55 1.40 9.41
N ARG A 30 15.61 2.20 9.93
CA ARG A 30 15.29 2.21 11.37
C ARG A 30 14.33 1.09 11.73
N CYS A 31 14.54 0.54 12.94
CA CYS A 31 13.56 -0.36 13.55
C CYS A 31 12.50 0.48 14.28
N LEU A 32 11.29 0.51 13.71
CA LEU A 32 10.14 1.27 14.22
C LEU A 32 8.91 0.33 14.34
N ALA A 33 9.17 -0.95 14.65
CA ALA A 33 8.11 -1.93 14.78
C ALA A 33 7.10 -1.55 15.87
N ALA A 34 5.81 -1.73 15.58
CA ALA A 34 4.70 -1.37 16.46
C ALA A 34 4.63 0.10 16.90
N ILE A 35 5.33 1.01 16.19
CA ILE A 35 5.22 2.45 16.45
C ILE A 35 3.81 2.94 16.10
N ASN A 36 3.28 3.84 16.90
CA ASN A 36 2.02 4.52 16.63
C ASN A 36 2.31 5.93 16.08
N LEU A 37 2.14 6.08 14.78
CA LEU A 37 2.27 7.31 14.02
C LEU A 37 0.91 7.72 13.41
N SER A 38 -0.20 7.33 14.07
CA SER A 38 -1.52 7.70 13.56
C SER A 38 -1.68 9.21 13.49
N GLN A 39 -2.36 9.68 12.43
CA GLN A 39 -2.60 11.10 12.14
C GLN A 39 -1.33 11.94 12.00
N SER A 40 -0.15 11.34 11.88
CA SER A 40 1.13 12.04 11.76
C SER A 40 1.39 12.53 10.33
N HIS A 41 2.24 13.55 10.20
CA HIS A 41 2.69 14.11 8.93
C HIS A 41 4.07 13.56 8.60
N LEU A 42 4.15 12.72 7.56
CA LEU A 42 5.37 12.08 7.06
C LEU A 42 5.55 12.38 5.55
N ALA A 43 5.02 13.50 5.06
CA ALA A 43 5.19 13.87 3.65
C ALA A 43 6.68 13.96 3.31
N ASN A 44 7.08 13.37 2.16
CA ASN A 44 8.46 13.25 1.70
C ASN A 44 9.43 12.53 2.67
N ALA A 45 8.97 11.95 3.77
CA ALA A 45 9.86 11.24 4.71
C ALA A 45 10.56 10.06 4.01
N ASN A 46 11.83 9.83 4.35
CA ASN A 46 12.57 8.67 3.89
C ASN A 46 12.53 7.55 4.93
N LEU A 47 11.73 6.54 4.65
CA LEU A 47 11.54 5.33 5.45
C LEU A 47 12.09 4.08 4.72
N SER A 48 12.97 4.28 3.73
CA SER A 48 13.52 3.18 2.93
C SER A 48 14.24 2.15 3.81
N GLY A 49 13.95 0.87 3.61
CA GLY A 49 14.52 -0.24 4.37
C GLY A 49 14.10 -0.29 5.84
N SER A 50 13.23 0.59 6.31
CA SER A 50 12.82 0.61 7.71
C SER A 50 11.88 -0.57 8.05
N ASN A 51 11.90 -0.99 9.31
CA ASN A 51 10.96 -1.96 9.84
C ASN A 51 9.81 -1.24 10.55
N LEU A 52 8.64 -1.23 9.90
CA LEU A 52 7.37 -0.68 10.38
C LEU A 52 6.33 -1.78 10.65
N GLN A 53 6.80 -3.01 10.88
CA GLN A 53 5.91 -4.15 11.14
C GLN A 53 4.95 -3.83 12.30
N ARG A 54 3.65 -4.08 12.10
CA ARG A 54 2.57 -3.77 13.05
C ARG A 54 2.47 -2.29 13.45
N ALA A 55 3.10 -1.37 12.73
CA ALA A 55 2.93 0.06 12.98
C ALA A 55 1.48 0.51 12.77
N ASN A 56 1.05 1.49 13.54
CA ASN A 56 -0.20 2.19 13.29
C ASN A 56 0.11 3.51 12.55
N LEU A 57 -0.25 3.55 11.28
CA LEU A 57 -0.14 4.72 10.40
C LEU A 57 -1.52 5.23 9.97
N SER A 58 -2.59 4.85 10.69
CA SER A 58 -3.96 5.22 10.34
C SER A 58 -4.12 6.74 10.26
N ALA A 59 -4.77 7.20 9.19
CA ALA A 59 -4.99 8.61 8.88
C ALA A 59 -3.71 9.47 8.80
N ALA A 60 -2.52 8.86 8.70
CA ALA A 60 -1.26 9.58 8.51
C ALA A 60 -1.12 10.09 7.06
N VAL A 61 -0.31 11.13 6.88
CA VAL A 61 0.02 11.72 5.57
C VAL A 61 1.43 11.31 5.17
N LEU A 62 1.53 10.36 4.22
CA LEU A 62 2.79 9.85 3.65
C LEU A 62 2.93 10.20 2.16
N THR A 63 2.39 11.33 1.74
CA THR A 63 2.47 11.77 0.34
C THR A 63 3.94 11.88 -0.07
N ARG A 64 4.30 11.22 -1.19
CA ARG A 64 5.69 11.15 -1.72
C ARG A 64 6.72 10.55 -0.76
N ALA A 65 6.31 9.85 0.29
CA ALA A 65 7.25 9.18 1.18
C ALA A 65 8.02 8.09 0.43
N MET A 66 9.29 7.91 0.80
CA MET A 66 10.13 6.83 0.29
C MET A 66 10.03 5.63 1.26
N LEU A 67 9.41 4.55 0.80
CA LEU A 67 9.18 3.30 1.53
C LEU A 67 9.81 2.10 0.80
N TRP A 68 10.80 2.37 -0.07
CA TRP A 68 11.48 1.34 -0.83
C TRP A 68 12.05 0.25 0.10
N ARG A 69 11.69 -1.03 -0.16
CA ARG A 69 12.08 -2.19 0.65
C ARG A 69 11.75 -2.09 2.14
N SER A 70 10.84 -1.24 2.55
CA SER A 70 10.38 -1.19 3.94
C SER A 70 9.50 -2.40 4.28
N ASN A 71 9.48 -2.78 5.55
CA ASN A 71 8.61 -3.84 6.05
C ASN A 71 7.44 -3.23 6.83
N LEU A 72 6.23 -3.27 6.23
CA LEU A 72 4.97 -2.83 6.83
C LEU A 72 4.05 -4.02 7.17
N ALA A 73 4.56 -5.26 7.23
CA ALA A 73 3.72 -6.42 7.45
C ALA A 73 2.81 -6.22 8.68
N SER A 74 1.50 -6.51 8.49
CA SER A 74 0.45 -6.34 9.51
C SER A 74 0.27 -4.91 10.05
N ALA A 75 0.78 -3.88 9.38
CA ALA A 75 0.56 -2.50 9.77
C ALA A 75 -0.89 -2.05 9.50
N SER A 76 -1.37 -1.07 10.26
CA SER A 76 -2.61 -0.35 9.97
C SER A 76 -2.33 0.88 9.13
N LEU A 77 -2.90 0.91 7.93
CA LEU A 77 -2.86 2.01 6.97
C LEU A 77 -4.27 2.55 6.68
N MET A 78 -5.22 2.37 7.62
CA MET A 78 -6.61 2.81 7.43
C MET A 78 -6.67 4.30 7.13
N SER A 79 -7.34 4.67 6.03
CA SER A 79 -7.50 6.07 5.60
C SER A 79 -6.17 6.85 5.45
N THR A 80 -5.04 6.17 5.32
CA THR A 80 -3.72 6.77 5.15
C THR A 80 -3.59 7.38 3.75
N ASN A 81 -2.92 8.53 3.65
CA ASN A 81 -2.60 9.16 2.37
C ASN A 81 -1.17 8.80 1.93
N LEU A 82 -1.05 7.87 0.99
CA LEU A 82 0.20 7.38 0.37
C LEU A 82 0.33 7.83 -1.10
N ASN A 83 -0.33 8.92 -1.49
CA ASN A 83 -0.29 9.37 -2.88
C ASN A 83 1.14 9.66 -3.32
N GLU A 84 1.50 9.15 -4.51
CA GLU A 84 2.83 9.31 -5.10
C GLU A 84 3.97 8.71 -4.26
N ALA A 85 3.68 7.89 -3.24
CA ALA A 85 4.70 7.22 -2.44
C ALA A 85 5.44 6.15 -3.24
N ASN A 86 6.73 5.95 -2.92
CA ASN A 86 7.55 4.88 -3.47
C ASN A 86 7.54 3.66 -2.53
N LEU A 87 6.81 2.62 -2.90
CA LEU A 87 6.65 1.36 -2.16
C LEU A 87 7.29 0.17 -2.92
N ILE A 88 8.22 0.45 -3.85
CA ILE A 88 8.87 -0.60 -4.63
C ILE A 88 9.51 -1.63 -3.69
N ARG A 89 9.16 -2.93 -3.90
CA ARG A 89 9.65 -4.04 -3.09
C ARG A 89 9.33 -3.92 -1.59
N ALA A 90 8.36 -3.11 -1.20
CA ALA A 90 7.90 -3.08 0.18
C ALA A 90 7.14 -4.37 0.53
N THR A 91 7.26 -4.80 1.79
CA THR A 91 6.45 -5.89 2.35
C THR A 91 5.21 -5.30 3.00
N LEU A 92 4.04 -5.58 2.42
CA LEU A 92 2.73 -5.08 2.82
C LEU A 92 1.78 -6.25 3.16
N THR A 93 2.34 -7.42 3.50
CA THR A 93 1.55 -8.63 3.78
C THR A 93 0.60 -8.40 4.95
N GLY A 94 -0.69 -8.73 4.75
CA GLY A 94 -1.71 -8.66 5.78
C GLY A 94 -1.95 -7.26 6.37
N ILE A 95 -1.59 -6.17 5.67
CA ILE A 95 -1.92 -4.82 6.12
C ILE A 95 -3.43 -4.59 6.15
N ASN A 96 -3.86 -3.66 6.98
CA ASN A 96 -5.19 -3.08 6.88
C ASN A 96 -5.10 -1.69 6.25
N GLY A 97 -5.36 -1.60 4.95
CA GLY A 97 -5.34 -0.39 4.14
C GLY A 97 -6.74 0.08 3.71
N ASN A 98 -7.79 -0.31 4.46
CA ASN A 98 -9.16 0.09 4.14
C ASN A 98 -9.28 1.62 3.99
N GLY A 99 -9.83 2.06 2.85
CA GLY A 99 -10.04 3.47 2.55
C GLY A 99 -8.77 4.30 2.35
N ALA A 100 -7.58 3.68 2.27
CA ALA A 100 -6.34 4.41 2.01
C ALA A 100 -6.31 5.00 0.59
N SER A 101 -5.50 6.03 0.41
CA SER A 101 -5.22 6.62 -0.91
C SER A 101 -3.79 6.33 -1.34
N LEU A 102 -3.63 5.59 -2.44
CA LEU A 102 -2.36 5.22 -3.08
C LEU A 102 -2.33 5.70 -4.54
N ARG A 103 -2.95 6.85 -4.82
CA ARG A 103 -2.99 7.39 -6.18
C ARG A 103 -1.58 7.64 -6.69
N LYS A 104 -1.28 7.12 -7.90
CA LYS A 104 0.03 7.22 -8.55
C LYS A 104 1.20 6.71 -7.68
N ALA A 105 0.93 5.90 -6.67
CA ALA A 105 1.98 5.24 -5.90
C ALA A 105 2.71 4.20 -6.76
N ASP A 106 4.00 4.01 -6.49
CA ASP A 106 4.82 2.99 -7.14
C ASP A 106 4.94 1.77 -6.22
N LEU A 107 4.20 0.70 -6.56
CA LEU A 107 4.11 -0.55 -5.82
C LEU A 107 4.76 -1.72 -6.58
N ARG A 108 5.64 -1.42 -7.54
CA ARG A 108 6.29 -2.48 -8.33
C ARG A 108 7.01 -3.48 -7.44
N LEU A 109 6.78 -4.77 -7.71
CA LEU A 109 7.41 -5.87 -6.97
C LEU A 109 7.06 -5.87 -5.47
N ALA A 110 6.05 -5.13 -5.03
CA ALA A 110 5.59 -5.15 -3.64
C ALA A 110 4.87 -6.46 -3.30
N ASP A 111 4.96 -6.87 -2.06
CA ASP A 111 4.25 -8.04 -1.52
C ASP A 111 3.03 -7.58 -0.71
N LEU A 112 1.82 -7.75 -1.29
CA LEU A 112 0.54 -7.34 -0.69
C LEU A 112 -0.33 -8.55 -0.32
N ARG A 113 0.24 -9.75 -0.25
CA ARG A 113 -0.53 -10.97 -0.01
C ARG A 113 -1.41 -10.86 1.24
N GLY A 114 -2.70 -11.23 1.05
CA GLY A 114 -3.69 -11.21 2.12
C GLY A 114 -4.00 -9.83 2.71
N ALA A 115 -3.59 -8.75 2.07
CA ALA A 115 -3.90 -7.40 2.54
C ALA A 115 -5.40 -7.09 2.41
N ASN A 116 -5.92 -6.29 3.34
CA ASN A 116 -7.23 -5.67 3.20
C ASN A 116 -7.08 -4.27 2.58
N LEU A 117 -7.42 -4.16 1.30
CA LEU A 117 -7.40 -2.91 0.53
C LEU A 117 -8.82 -2.54 0.06
N SER A 118 -9.86 -2.94 0.81
CA SER A 118 -11.23 -2.56 0.50
C SER A 118 -11.38 -1.04 0.48
N GLN A 119 -12.14 -0.52 -0.49
CA GLN A 119 -12.38 0.92 -0.70
C GLN A 119 -11.10 1.75 -0.97
N VAL A 120 -9.97 1.11 -1.28
CA VAL A 120 -8.72 1.82 -1.56
C VAL A 120 -8.80 2.61 -2.87
N ASN A 121 -8.10 3.74 -2.94
CA ASN A 121 -7.92 4.50 -4.16
C ASN A 121 -6.53 4.24 -4.75
N LEU A 122 -6.46 3.42 -5.81
CA LEU A 122 -5.24 3.06 -6.55
C LEU A 122 -5.18 3.73 -7.95
N VAL A 123 -5.91 4.82 -8.17
CA VAL A 123 -5.96 5.47 -9.49
C VAL A 123 -4.56 5.81 -9.99
N GLY A 124 -4.19 5.21 -11.13
CA GLY A 124 -2.89 5.42 -11.79
C GLY A 124 -1.68 4.85 -11.04
N ALA A 125 -1.88 4.00 -10.05
CA ALA A 125 -0.80 3.32 -9.35
C ALA A 125 -0.08 2.30 -10.26
N ASP A 126 1.20 2.08 -10.02
CA ASP A 126 2.02 1.08 -10.71
C ASP A 126 2.22 -0.15 -9.81
N LEU A 127 1.52 -1.25 -10.14
CA LEU A 127 1.60 -2.52 -9.41
C LEU A 127 2.25 -3.62 -10.24
N ARG A 128 3.08 -3.26 -11.22
CA ARG A 128 3.73 -4.26 -12.07
C ARG A 128 4.54 -5.25 -11.25
N TYR A 129 4.29 -6.53 -11.52
CA TYR A 129 4.97 -7.65 -10.85
C TYR A 129 4.76 -7.70 -9.34
N ALA A 130 3.75 -7.02 -8.79
CA ALA A 130 3.37 -7.13 -7.39
C ALA A 130 2.66 -8.45 -7.10
N ASP A 131 2.78 -8.95 -5.89
CA ASP A 131 2.02 -10.11 -5.41
C ASP A 131 0.83 -9.66 -4.56
N LEU A 132 -0.38 -9.82 -5.10
CA LEU A 132 -1.65 -9.48 -4.47
C LEU A 132 -2.50 -10.75 -4.20
N THR A 133 -1.87 -11.92 -4.09
CA THR A 133 -2.59 -13.17 -3.85
C THR A 133 -3.52 -13.06 -2.64
N GLY A 134 -4.80 -13.36 -2.85
CA GLY A 134 -5.81 -13.34 -1.80
C GLY A 134 -6.13 -11.95 -1.22
N VAL A 135 -5.78 -10.86 -1.92
CA VAL A 135 -6.06 -9.49 -1.47
C VAL A 135 -7.58 -9.20 -1.52
N ASN A 136 -8.07 -8.45 -0.53
CA ASN A 136 -9.42 -7.88 -0.60
C ASN A 136 -9.36 -6.48 -1.22
N LEU A 137 -9.90 -6.31 -2.43
CA LEU A 137 -10.04 -5.04 -3.16
C LEU A 137 -11.50 -4.58 -3.29
N THR A 138 -12.42 -5.14 -2.51
CA THR A 138 -13.86 -4.85 -2.62
C THR A 138 -14.12 -3.33 -2.66
N GLY A 139 -14.80 -2.86 -3.70
CA GLY A 139 -15.16 -1.46 -3.90
C GLY A 139 -13.97 -0.52 -4.17
N ALA A 140 -12.79 -1.04 -4.45
CA ALA A 140 -11.61 -0.22 -4.74
C ALA A 140 -11.71 0.50 -6.09
N ASN A 141 -11.03 1.66 -6.19
CA ASN A 141 -10.85 2.35 -7.47
C ASN A 141 -9.46 2.05 -8.05
N LEU A 142 -9.43 1.17 -9.05
CA LEU A 142 -8.24 0.72 -9.76
C LEU A 142 -8.05 1.42 -11.12
N SER A 143 -8.86 2.44 -11.41
CA SER A 143 -8.84 3.11 -12.72
C SER A 143 -7.43 3.56 -13.10
N ARG A 144 -6.99 3.21 -14.32
CA ARG A 144 -5.65 3.51 -14.85
C ARG A 144 -4.48 2.89 -14.06
N ALA A 145 -4.73 1.99 -13.13
CA ALA A 145 -3.66 1.24 -12.46
C ALA A 145 -3.04 0.24 -13.44
N ASN A 146 -1.75 -0.05 -13.27
CA ASN A 146 -1.03 -1.00 -14.09
C ASN A 146 -0.66 -2.26 -13.27
N PHE A 147 -1.30 -3.39 -13.61
CA PHE A 147 -1.06 -4.69 -12.98
C PHE A 147 -0.25 -5.64 -13.88
N THR A 148 0.44 -5.14 -14.93
CA THR A 148 1.22 -5.99 -15.82
C THR A 148 2.10 -6.96 -15.06
N GLY A 149 1.93 -8.27 -15.29
CA GLY A 149 2.69 -9.33 -14.64
C GLY A 149 2.44 -9.49 -13.13
N ALA A 150 1.44 -8.81 -12.56
CA ALA A 150 1.07 -8.99 -11.17
C ALA A 150 0.32 -10.31 -10.93
N ASN A 151 0.34 -10.79 -9.71
CA ASN A 151 -0.44 -11.95 -9.26
C ASN A 151 -1.62 -11.49 -8.40
N LEU A 152 -2.86 -11.69 -8.90
CA LEU A 152 -4.11 -11.43 -8.16
C LEU A 152 -4.88 -12.73 -7.89
N ALA A 153 -4.25 -13.91 -7.95
CA ALA A 153 -4.93 -15.17 -7.73
C ALA A 153 -5.72 -15.17 -6.42
N GLY A 154 -7.00 -15.55 -6.49
CA GLY A 154 -7.92 -15.56 -5.34
C GLY A 154 -8.27 -14.19 -4.76
N ALA A 155 -7.98 -13.09 -5.47
CA ALA A 155 -8.34 -11.75 -5.01
C ALA A 155 -9.86 -11.51 -5.07
N ASP A 156 -10.38 -10.70 -4.15
CA ASP A 156 -11.76 -10.24 -4.16
C ASP A 156 -11.88 -8.89 -4.85
N LEU A 157 -12.38 -8.88 -6.08
CA LEU A 157 -12.53 -7.69 -6.93
C LEU A 157 -14.01 -7.23 -7.04
N ARG A 158 -14.89 -7.61 -6.13
CA ARG A 158 -16.30 -7.22 -6.20
C ARG A 158 -16.48 -5.71 -6.13
N GLY A 159 -17.28 -5.18 -7.06
CA GLY A 159 -17.62 -3.75 -7.10
C GLY A 159 -16.44 -2.80 -7.34
N VAL A 160 -15.33 -3.26 -7.90
CA VAL A 160 -14.18 -2.41 -8.25
C VAL A 160 -14.46 -1.55 -9.49
N MET A 161 -13.82 -0.39 -9.56
CA MET A 161 -13.77 0.45 -10.78
C MET A 161 -12.49 0.16 -11.55
N LEU A 162 -12.63 -0.28 -12.84
CA LEU A 162 -11.53 -0.75 -13.68
C LEU A 162 -11.28 0.11 -14.93
N THR A 163 -11.76 1.35 -14.98
CA THR A 163 -11.64 2.19 -16.18
C THR A 163 -10.18 2.35 -16.62
N HIS A 164 -9.83 1.84 -17.81
CA HIS A 164 -8.47 1.85 -18.36
C HIS A 164 -7.40 1.15 -17.48
N THR A 165 -7.78 0.21 -16.63
CA THR A 165 -6.85 -0.64 -15.89
C THR A 165 -6.12 -1.59 -16.86
N ILE A 166 -4.84 -1.83 -16.63
CA ILE A 166 -4.00 -2.71 -17.45
C ILE A 166 -3.76 -4.02 -16.72
N PHE A 167 -4.15 -5.16 -17.34
CA PHE A 167 -3.98 -6.52 -16.82
C PHE A 167 -3.13 -7.40 -17.75
N GLU A 168 -2.15 -6.82 -18.43
CA GLU A 168 -1.27 -7.56 -19.31
C GLU A 168 -0.45 -8.61 -18.54
N ASN A 169 -0.55 -9.90 -18.94
CA ASN A 169 0.12 -11.03 -18.28
C ASN A 169 -0.16 -11.11 -16.76
N THR A 170 -1.30 -10.61 -16.31
CA THR A 170 -1.71 -10.67 -14.91
C THR A 170 -2.39 -11.99 -14.61
N ASP A 171 -2.06 -12.62 -13.49
CA ASP A 171 -2.77 -13.81 -13.01
C ASP A 171 -4.06 -13.36 -12.29
N LEU A 172 -5.20 -13.73 -12.87
CA LEU A 172 -6.55 -13.48 -12.39
C LEU A 172 -7.28 -14.80 -12.10
N SER A 173 -6.55 -15.87 -11.75
CA SER A 173 -7.16 -17.15 -11.41
C SER A 173 -7.95 -17.04 -10.09
N ASP A 174 -9.05 -17.81 -10.01
CA ASP A 174 -9.91 -17.89 -8.81
C ASP A 174 -10.44 -16.55 -8.30
N ILE A 175 -10.54 -15.50 -9.14
CA ILE A 175 -11.06 -14.19 -8.73
C ILE A 175 -12.59 -14.13 -8.78
N SER A 176 -13.17 -13.20 -8.00
CA SER A 176 -14.58 -12.83 -8.08
C SER A 176 -14.75 -11.46 -8.78
N LEU A 177 -15.43 -11.47 -9.92
CA LEU A 177 -15.75 -10.28 -10.73
C LEU A 177 -17.25 -9.92 -10.67
N VAL A 178 -17.93 -10.30 -9.60
CA VAL A 178 -19.34 -9.96 -9.41
C VAL A 178 -19.51 -8.44 -9.31
N GLU A 179 -20.47 -7.90 -10.05
CA GLU A 179 -20.76 -6.45 -10.11
C GLU A 179 -19.62 -5.59 -10.66
N VAL A 180 -18.78 -6.15 -11.55
CA VAL A 180 -17.66 -5.44 -12.18
C VAL A 180 -17.98 -5.11 -13.63
N ASP A 181 -17.84 -3.84 -14.02
CA ASP A 181 -17.93 -3.42 -15.42
C ASP A 181 -16.60 -3.66 -16.16
N LEU A 182 -16.61 -4.65 -17.06
CA LEU A 182 -15.45 -5.04 -17.86
C LEU A 182 -15.44 -4.39 -19.26
N SER A 183 -16.37 -3.49 -19.57
CA SER A 183 -16.55 -2.92 -20.91
C SER A 183 -15.34 -2.14 -21.44
N GLN A 184 -14.49 -1.64 -20.54
CA GLN A 184 -13.28 -0.86 -20.88
C GLN A 184 -11.99 -1.54 -20.41
N VAL A 185 -12.01 -2.86 -20.22
CA VAL A 185 -10.88 -3.65 -19.72
C VAL A 185 -10.43 -4.64 -20.79
N ASP A 186 -9.15 -4.66 -21.10
CA ASP A 186 -8.56 -5.67 -21.97
C ASP A 186 -8.01 -6.82 -21.14
N LEU A 187 -8.66 -7.98 -21.20
CA LEU A 187 -8.26 -9.21 -20.49
C LEU A 187 -7.63 -10.25 -21.41
N ARG A 188 -7.36 -9.93 -22.72
CA ARG A 188 -6.90 -10.93 -23.70
C ARG A 188 -5.57 -11.57 -23.37
N SER A 189 -4.72 -10.89 -22.62
CA SER A 189 -3.43 -11.37 -22.16
C SER A 189 -3.40 -11.74 -20.67
N ALA A 190 -4.51 -11.62 -19.96
CA ALA A 190 -4.63 -12.06 -18.58
C ALA A 190 -4.80 -13.58 -18.50
N ILE A 191 -4.36 -14.16 -17.39
CA ILE A 191 -4.52 -15.58 -17.09
C ILE A 191 -5.82 -15.75 -16.31
N LEU A 192 -6.78 -16.47 -16.90
CA LEU A 192 -8.10 -16.76 -16.33
C LEU A 192 -8.22 -18.29 -16.26
N SER A 193 -8.10 -18.89 -15.12
CA SER A 193 -8.20 -20.35 -14.93
C SER A 193 -9.20 -20.71 -13.85
#